data_4d596138e9bd9f081849f733aa0dc10c
#
_entry.id   4d596138e9bd9f081849f733aa0dc10c
#
_cell.length_a   1.000
_cell.length_b   1.000
_cell.length_c   1.000
_cell.angle_alpha   90.00
_cell.angle_beta   90.00
_cell.angle_gamma   90.00
#
_symmetry.space_group_name_H-M   'P 1'
#
loop_
_entity.id
_entity.type
_entity.pdbx_description
1 polymer ?
#
loop_
_entity_poly.entity_id
_entity_poly.type
_entity_poly.pdbx_seq_one_letter_code
_entity_poly.pdbx_strand_id
1 'polypeptide(L)'
;MNETTLRLLLERVRSGELAIDNAVNRLRELPFRDLGEAVLDSHRELRRGHPEVIYCAGKTVAQVRTIVAAMLEGEGDILATCATSEMAEAVAELSPDARYNPLGRTLVIRRRARPPTATFIAIVTAGTSDQPVAEEAAETALLFGNRVERINDVGVAGLHRLLARLELIREARAVIVVAGMEGALASVVAGLVARPVIAVPTSVGYGANFNGLSALLGMLTSCAGGVGVVNIDNGFGAACLASLINQP
;
A
#
# COMPACT_ATOMS: atom_id res chain seq x y z
N MET A 1 15.07 2.36 -9.29
CA MET A 1 15.09 2.73 -10.74
C MET A 1 13.88 2.12 -11.41
N ASN A 2 13.06 2.89 -12.14
CA ASN A 2 11.93 2.36 -12.92
C ASN A 2 12.25 2.26 -14.41
N GLU A 3 11.35 1.67 -15.21
CA GLU A 3 11.56 1.46 -16.65
C GLU A 3 11.76 2.77 -17.42
N THR A 4 10.98 3.80 -17.11
CA THR A 4 11.09 5.12 -17.75
C THR A 4 12.47 5.74 -17.50
N THR A 5 12.93 5.72 -16.24
CA THR A 5 14.27 6.23 -15.86
C THR A 5 15.38 5.44 -16.54
N LEU A 6 15.23 4.10 -16.63
CA LEU A 6 16.20 3.26 -17.33
C LEU A 6 16.24 3.56 -18.84
N ARG A 7 15.08 3.71 -19.49
CA ARG A 7 14.99 4.08 -20.91
C ARG A 7 15.66 5.43 -21.17
N LEU A 8 15.35 6.44 -20.37
CA LEU A 8 16.00 7.76 -20.47
C LEU A 8 17.51 7.69 -20.30
N LEU A 9 18.01 6.88 -19.35
CA LEU A 9 19.44 6.65 -19.16
C LEU A 9 20.09 6.09 -20.42
N LEU A 10 19.49 5.06 -21.01
CA LEU A 10 19.98 4.42 -22.23
C LEU A 10 19.92 5.36 -23.46
N GLU A 11 18.86 6.17 -23.57
CA GLU A 11 18.72 7.16 -24.63
C GLU A 11 19.81 8.25 -24.54
N ARG A 12 20.13 8.74 -23.34
CA ARG A 12 21.21 9.70 -23.12
C ARG A 12 22.58 9.12 -23.45
N VAL A 13 22.78 7.83 -23.20
CA VAL A 13 24.01 7.15 -23.64
C VAL A 13 24.04 7.06 -25.18
N ARG A 14 22.92 6.66 -25.81
CA ARG A 14 22.82 6.57 -27.27
C ARG A 14 23.05 7.90 -27.97
N SER A 15 22.55 9.02 -27.41
CA SER A 15 22.74 10.38 -27.96
C SER A 15 24.13 10.96 -27.70
N GLY A 16 24.97 10.30 -26.90
CA GLY A 16 26.28 10.81 -26.51
C GLY A 16 26.23 11.87 -25.40
N GLU A 17 25.06 12.21 -24.88
CA GLU A 17 24.86 13.15 -23.75
C GLU A 17 25.45 12.62 -22.44
N LEU A 18 25.47 11.29 -22.27
CA LEU A 18 25.97 10.61 -21.08
C LEU A 18 27.07 9.62 -21.49
N ALA A 19 28.27 9.76 -20.90
CA ALA A 19 29.34 8.80 -21.08
C ALA A 19 28.94 7.39 -20.55
N ILE A 20 29.40 6.36 -21.26
CA ILE A 20 29.12 4.94 -20.90
C ILE A 20 29.54 4.65 -19.46
N ASP A 21 30.71 5.09 -19.02
CA ASP A 21 31.21 4.84 -17.66
C ASP A 21 30.31 5.45 -16.60
N ASN A 22 29.69 6.61 -16.86
CA ASN A 22 28.74 7.24 -15.98
C ASN A 22 27.44 6.43 -15.90
N ALA A 23 26.98 5.85 -17.01
CA ALA A 23 25.82 4.97 -17.03
C ALA A 23 26.11 3.66 -16.27
N VAL A 24 27.27 3.06 -16.48
CA VAL A 24 27.71 1.86 -15.75
C VAL A 24 27.75 2.12 -14.24
N ASN A 25 28.29 3.27 -13.82
CA ASN A 25 28.33 3.64 -12.40
C ASN A 25 26.91 3.78 -11.80
N ARG A 26 25.94 4.35 -12.53
CA ARG A 26 24.53 4.43 -12.10
C ARG A 26 23.85 3.07 -12.03
N LEU A 27 24.24 2.12 -12.87
CA LEU A 27 23.69 0.76 -12.88
C LEU A 27 24.38 -0.17 -11.87
N ARG A 28 25.53 0.22 -11.32
CA ARG A 28 26.31 -0.58 -10.36
C ARG A 28 25.55 -0.90 -9.08
N GLU A 29 24.64 -0.03 -8.66
CA GLU A 29 23.80 -0.21 -7.46
C GLU A 29 22.61 -1.17 -7.70
N LEU A 30 22.47 -1.70 -8.90
CA LEU A 30 21.50 -2.76 -9.18
C LEU A 30 22.14 -4.14 -8.96
N PRO A 31 21.38 -5.13 -8.44
CA PRO A 31 19.95 -5.02 -8.09
C PRO A 31 19.69 -4.55 -6.66
N PHE A 32 20.68 -4.42 -5.80
CA PHE A 32 20.51 -4.01 -4.40
C PHE A 32 21.70 -3.21 -3.89
N ARG A 33 21.48 -2.44 -2.82
CA ARG A 33 22.51 -1.69 -2.08
C ARG A 33 22.56 -2.18 -0.64
N ASP A 34 23.72 -2.63 -0.20
CA ASP A 34 23.98 -3.08 1.16
C ASP A 34 24.35 -1.87 2.03
N LEU A 35 23.61 -1.69 3.14
CA LEU A 35 23.84 -0.66 4.14
C LEU A 35 24.43 -1.24 5.45
N GLY A 36 24.81 -2.52 5.45
CA GLY A 36 25.28 -3.26 6.61
C GLY A 36 24.13 -3.90 7.38
N GLU A 37 23.27 -3.13 8.03
CA GLU A 37 22.10 -3.64 8.77
C GLU A 37 20.84 -3.82 7.90
N ALA A 38 20.82 -3.25 6.70
CA ALA A 38 19.72 -3.35 5.76
C ALA A 38 20.23 -3.46 4.33
N VAL A 39 19.48 -4.15 3.48
CA VAL A 39 19.76 -4.26 2.04
C VAL A 39 18.57 -3.68 1.28
N LEU A 40 18.81 -2.61 0.50
CA LEU A 40 17.79 -1.95 -0.30
C LEU A 40 17.66 -2.63 -1.67
N ASP A 41 16.44 -3.01 -2.06
CA ASP A 41 16.13 -3.58 -3.37
C ASP A 41 15.96 -2.46 -4.41
N SER A 42 17.06 -1.96 -4.96
CA SER A 42 17.07 -0.89 -5.97
C SER A 42 16.40 -1.29 -7.30
N HIS A 43 16.14 -2.59 -7.50
CA HIS A 43 15.53 -3.15 -8.71
C HIS A 43 14.02 -3.41 -8.58
N ARG A 44 13.44 -3.27 -7.37
CA ARG A 44 12.05 -3.65 -7.08
C ARG A 44 11.05 -2.90 -7.97
N GLU A 45 11.20 -1.59 -8.14
CA GLU A 45 10.30 -0.78 -8.95
C GLU A 45 10.28 -1.24 -10.43
N LEU A 46 11.44 -1.64 -10.97
CA LEU A 46 11.54 -2.15 -12.34
C LEU A 46 10.84 -3.50 -12.50
N ARG A 47 10.91 -4.40 -11.49
CA ARG A 47 10.28 -5.72 -11.54
C ARG A 47 8.80 -5.72 -11.21
N ARG A 48 8.38 -4.84 -10.30
CA ARG A 48 7.06 -4.90 -9.66
C ARG A 48 6.17 -3.68 -9.95
N GLY A 49 6.71 -2.65 -10.63
CA GLY A 49 5.99 -1.41 -10.89
C GLY A 49 5.84 -0.49 -9.66
N HIS A 50 6.22 -0.95 -8.47
CA HIS A 50 6.11 -0.20 -7.21
C HIS A 50 7.47 -0.08 -6.53
N PRO A 51 7.76 1.07 -5.87
CA PRO A 51 9.01 1.26 -5.15
C PRO A 51 9.15 0.28 -3.99
N GLU A 52 10.35 0.18 -3.43
CA GLU A 52 10.56 -0.50 -2.17
C GLU A 52 9.84 0.23 -1.04
N VAL A 53 9.37 -0.55 -0.05
CA VAL A 53 8.60 -0.03 1.08
C VAL A 53 9.24 -0.48 2.38
N ILE A 54 9.35 0.45 3.33
CA ILE A 54 9.95 0.19 4.63
C ILE A 54 8.87 -0.34 5.57
N TYR A 55 8.98 -1.59 6.01
CA TYR A 55 8.17 -2.11 7.10
C TYR A 55 8.83 -1.74 8.44
N CYS A 56 8.24 -0.80 9.17
CA CYS A 56 8.86 -0.22 10.36
C CYS A 56 8.68 -1.04 11.65
N ALA A 57 7.71 -1.96 11.71
CA ALA A 57 7.51 -2.76 12.91
C ALA A 57 8.78 -3.56 13.26
N GLY A 58 9.24 -3.43 14.50
CA GLY A 58 10.46 -4.06 14.97
C GLY A 58 11.76 -3.37 14.61
N LYS A 59 11.72 -2.27 13.83
CA LYS A 59 12.91 -1.45 13.56
C LYS A 59 13.10 -0.34 14.62
N THR A 60 14.33 0.02 14.85
CA THR A 60 14.67 1.20 15.64
C THR A 60 14.52 2.49 14.83
N VAL A 61 14.37 3.63 15.49
CA VAL A 61 14.36 4.95 14.85
C VAL A 61 15.62 5.18 14.01
N ALA A 62 16.79 4.79 14.54
CA ALA A 62 18.09 4.92 13.86
C ALA A 62 18.12 4.10 12.55
N GLN A 63 17.61 2.86 12.56
CA GLN A 63 17.53 2.01 11.37
C GLN A 63 16.61 2.62 10.30
N VAL A 64 15.42 3.10 10.70
CA VAL A 64 14.50 3.76 9.75
C VAL A 64 15.14 5.01 9.15
N ARG A 65 15.79 5.83 9.98
CA ARG A 65 16.51 7.04 9.53
C ARG A 65 17.61 6.70 8.52
N THR A 66 18.44 5.68 8.78
CA THR A 66 19.51 5.22 7.87
C THR A 66 18.95 4.74 6.53
N ILE A 67 17.87 3.94 6.55
CA ILE A 67 17.22 3.43 5.35
C ILE A 67 16.63 4.59 4.52
N VAL A 68 15.89 5.51 5.16
CA VAL A 68 15.30 6.66 4.47
C VAL A 68 16.37 7.57 3.90
N ALA A 69 17.47 7.85 4.63
CA ALA A 69 18.58 8.64 4.13
C ALA A 69 19.18 8.05 2.85
N ALA A 70 19.41 6.73 2.83
CA ALA A 70 19.90 6.04 1.64
C ALA A 70 18.88 6.06 0.47
N MET A 71 17.56 5.92 0.75
CA MET A 71 16.53 6.03 -0.28
C MET A 71 16.39 7.44 -0.84
N LEU A 72 16.68 8.47 -0.05
CA LEU A 72 16.65 9.88 -0.48
C LEU A 72 17.74 10.22 -1.50
N GLU A 73 18.83 9.48 -1.57
CA GLU A 73 19.86 9.62 -2.62
C GLU A 73 19.30 9.24 -4.01
N GLY A 74 18.31 8.37 -4.07
CA GLY A 74 17.57 8.04 -5.30
C GLY A 74 16.47 9.05 -5.59
N GLU A 75 15.70 8.84 -6.67
CA GLU A 75 14.61 9.72 -7.13
C GLU A 75 13.21 9.15 -6.87
N GLY A 76 13.11 7.96 -6.25
CA GLY A 76 11.84 7.26 -6.03
C GLY A 76 11.02 7.86 -4.89
N ASP A 77 9.71 7.63 -4.93
CA ASP A 77 8.83 7.86 -3.80
C ASP A 77 9.21 6.92 -2.66
N ILE A 78 9.01 7.34 -1.42
CA ILE A 78 9.29 6.55 -0.23
C ILE A 78 7.99 6.32 0.53
N LEU A 79 7.74 5.07 0.88
CA LEU A 79 6.65 4.66 1.78
C LEU A 79 7.26 3.88 2.93
N ALA A 80 6.84 4.22 4.15
CA ALA A 80 7.07 3.40 5.32
C ALA A 80 5.73 3.08 5.98
N THR A 81 5.51 1.83 6.35
CA THR A 81 4.30 1.35 7.01
C THR A 81 4.61 0.93 8.45
N CYS A 82 3.60 0.90 9.31
CA CYS A 82 3.73 0.63 10.74
C CYS A 82 4.74 1.57 11.43
N ALA A 83 4.88 2.81 10.95
CA ALA A 83 5.77 3.80 11.53
C ALA A 83 5.22 4.35 12.86
N THR A 84 6.12 4.80 13.73
CA THR A 84 5.77 5.53 14.96
C THR A 84 5.95 7.03 14.76
N SER A 85 5.42 7.85 15.68
CA SER A 85 5.61 9.31 15.68
C SER A 85 7.08 9.69 15.77
N GLU A 86 7.86 8.99 16.62
CA GLU A 86 9.29 9.24 16.78
C GLU A 86 10.08 8.95 15.50
N MET A 87 9.70 7.90 14.76
CA MET A 87 10.29 7.62 13.44
C MET A 87 9.94 8.71 12.43
N ALA A 88 8.70 9.21 12.47
CA ALA A 88 8.26 10.28 11.58
C ALA A 88 8.99 11.60 11.86
N GLU A 89 9.19 11.96 13.13
CA GLU A 89 9.97 13.14 13.57
C GLU A 89 11.42 13.04 13.06
N ALA A 90 12.06 11.89 13.28
CA ALA A 90 13.44 11.67 12.84
C ALA A 90 13.60 11.72 11.30
N VAL A 91 12.57 11.32 10.55
CA VAL A 91 12.56 11.42 9.08
C VAL A 91 12.25 12.83 8.60
N ALA A 92 11.42 13.59 9.32
CA ALA A 92 11.13 14.98 8.98
C ALA A 92 12.38 15.87 9.05
N GLU A 93 13.36 15.54 9.90
CA GLU A 93 14.67 16.19 9.90
C GLU A 93 15.49 15.96 8.61
N LEU A 94 15.28 14.82 7.95
CA LEU A 94 15.96 14.48 6.69
C LEU A 94 15.25 15.06 5.46
N SER A 95 13.92 15.15 5.51
CA SER A 95 13.10 15.62 4.41
C SER A 95 11.86 16.38 4.91
N PRO A 96 11.79 17.70 4.66
CA PRO A 96 10.61 18.52 5.00
C PRO A 96 9.32 18.07 4.29
N ASP A 97 9.45 17.34 3.18
CA ASP A 97 8.33 16.81 2.40
C ASP A 97 7.73 15.54 3.00
N ALA A 98 8.34 15.00 4.07
CA ALA A 98 7.81 13.83 4.76
C ALA A 98 6.41 14.13 5.34
N ARG A 99 5.47 13.26 5.05
CA ARG A 99 4.09 13.33 5.56
C ARG A 99 3.79 12.08 6.35
N TYR A 100 3.45 12.26 7.62
CA TYR A 100 3.05 11.17 8.51
C TYR A 100 1.53 11.16 8.67
N ASN A 101 0.92 10.01 8.42
CA ASN A 101 -0.49 9.75 8.74
C ASN A 101 -0.54 8.92 10.05
N PRO A 102 -0.91 9.53 11.18
CA PRO A 102 -0.92 8.83 12.47
C PRO A 102 -2.00 7.73 12.52
N LEU A 103 -3.09 7.86 11.77
CA LEU A 103 -4.15 6.87 11.73
C LEU A 103 -3.69 5.59 11.02
N GLY A 104 -3.15 5.71 9.81
CA GLY A 104 -2.63 4.57 9.04
C GLY A 104 -1.21 4.17 9.44
N ARG A 105 -0.55 4.93 10.35
CA ARG A 105 0.85 4.73 10.74
C ARG A 105 1.77 4.63 9.51
N THR A 106 1.49 5.45 8.51
CA THR A 106 2.25 5.51 7.26
C THR A 106 3.05 6.80 7.18
N LEU A 107 4.26 6.71 6.65
CA LEU A 107 5.09 7.85 6.35
C LEU A 107 5.38 7.84 4.86
N VAL A 108 5.11 8.97 4.20
CA VAL A 108 5.21 9.13 2.75
C VAL A 108 6.11 10.32 2.42
N ILE A 109 7.06 10.11 1.50
CA ILE A 109 7.80 11.19 0.83
C ILE A 109 7.53 11.04 -0.67
N ARG A 110 6.69 11.95 -1.20
CA ARG A 110 6.32 11.94 -2.62
C ARG A 110 7.28 12.82 -3.40
N ARG A 111 7.99 12.24 -4.34
CA ARG A 111 9.00 12.91 -5.16
C ARG A 111 8.64 12.97 -6.64
N ARG A 112 7.67 12.14 -7.04
CA ARG A 112 7.20 12.08 -8.42
C ARG A 112 5.72 12.40 -8.49
N ALA A 113 5.34 13.27 -9.43
CA ALA A 113 3.94 13.44 -9.79
C ALA A 113 3.52 12.24 -10.65
N ARG A 114 2.53 11.48 -10.18
CA ARG A 114 1.89 10.42 -10.98
C ARG A 114 0.44 10.85 -11.25
N PRO A 115 0.00 10.88 -12.51
CA PRO A 115 -1.41 11.09 -12.79
C PRO A 115 -2.22 9.95 -12.16
N PRO A 116 -3.34 10.24 -11.52
CA PRO A 116 -4.18 9.19 -10.95
C PRO A 116 -4.78 8.33 -12.07
N THR A 117 -5.02 7.05 -11.74
CA THR A 117 -5.73 6.14 -12.66
C THR A 117 -7.13 6.68 -13.02
N ALA A 118 -7.61 6.37 -14.23
CA ALA A 118 -8.96 6.74 -14.67
C ALA A 118 -10.06 6.04 -13.83
N THR A 119 -9.81 4.79 -13.45
CA THR A 119 -10.63 3.99 -12.55
C THR A 119 -10.15 4.13 -11.10
N PHE A 120 -10.92 3.66 -10.13
CA PHE A 120 -10.57 3.77 -8.72
C PHE A 120 -10.66 2.44 -7.97
N ILE A 121 -10.00 2.43 -6.82
CA ILE A 121 -10.11 1.37 -5.81
C ILE A 121 -11.07 1.86 -4.73
N ALA A 122 -12.14 1.11 -4.45
CA ALA A 122 -12.98 1.35 -3.29
C ALA A 122 -12.39 0.66 -2.06
N ILE A 123 -12.24 1.40 -0.96
CA ILE A 123 -11.81 0.86 0.34
C ILE A 123 -13.00 0.97 1.30
N VAL A 124 -13.49 -0.18 1.74
CA VAL A 124 -14.73 -0.31 2.50
C VAL A 124 -14.41 -0.83 3.90
N THR A 125 -14.81 -0.13 4.95
CA THR A 125 -14.60 -0.56 6.34
C THR A 125 -15.89 -0.99 7.02
N ALA A 126 -15.82 -2.02 7.88
CA ALA A 126 -16.95 -2.45 8.68
C ALA A 126 -17.24 -1.46 9.82
N GLY A 127 -16.22 -1.04 10.55
CA GLY A 127 -16.34 -0.10 11.65
C GLY A 127 -15.22 0.93 11.67
N THR A 128 -15.34 1.91 12.58
CA THR A 128 -14.33 2.95 12.78
C THR A 128 -12.99 2.40 13.29
N SER A 129 -13.02 1.29 14.03
CA SER A 129 -11.83 0.62 14.54
C SER A 129 -11.01 -0.06 13.44
N ASP A 130 -11.59 -0.30 12.25
CA ASP A 130 -10.90 -0.87 11.09
C ASP A 130 -10.17 0.20 10.27
N GLN A 131 -10.44 1.48 10.53
CA GLN A 131 -9.88 2.60 9.77
C GLN A 131 -8.34 2.63 9.72
N PRO A 132 -7.59 2.29 10.78
CA PRO A 132 -6.12 2.29 10.70
C PRO A 132 -5.58 1.41 9.58
N VAL A 133 -6.14 0.21 9.40
CA VAL A 133 -5.74 -0.73 8.34
C VAL A 133 -6.20 -0.23 6.96
N ALA A 134 -7.39 0.36 6.90
CA ALA A 134 -7.92 0.95 5.67
C ALA A 134 -7.10 2.19 5.22
N GLU A 135 -6.61 3.00 6.16
CA GLU A 135 -5.75 4.15 5.85
C GLU A 135 -4.36 3.70 5.37
N GLU A 136 -3.78 2.65 5.95
CA GLU A 136 -2.56 2.05 5.39
C GLU A 136 -2.77 1.64 3.94
N ALA A 137 -3.89 0.98 3.63
CA ALA A 137 -4.23 0.60 2.26
C ALA A 137 -4.43 1.82 1.36
N ALA A 138 -5.12 2.85 1.84
CA ALA A 138 -5.40 4.06 1.08
C ALA A 138 -4.13 4.85 0.74
N GLU A 139 -3.27 5.12 1.72
CA GLU A 139 -2.01 5.84 1.52
C GLU A 139 -1.08 5.08 0.56
N THR A 140 -1.03 3.75 0.69
CA THR A 140 -0.26 2.89 -0.21
C THR A 140 -0.79 2.97 -1.65
N ALA A 141 -2.10 2.81 -1.85
CA ALA A 141 -2.71 2.86 -3.17
C ALA A 141 -2.56 4.24 -3.83
N LEU A 142 -2.75 5.32 -3.06
CA LEU A 142 -2.55 6.69 -3.53
C LEU A 142 -1.11 6.98 -3.95
N LEU A 143 -0.11 6.48 -3.19
CA LEU A 143 1.29 6.65 -3.55
C LEU A 143 1.63 5.91 -4.83
N PHE A 144 1.02 4.75 -5.07
CA PHE A 144 1.17 3.97 -6.29
C PHE A 144 0.43 4.57 -7.50
N GLY A 145 -0.22 5.73 -7.33
CA GLY A 145 -0.88 6.46 -8.41
C GLY A 145 -2.33 6.05 -8.65
N ASN A 146 -2.94 5.28 -7.76
CA ASN A 146 -4.35 4.95 -7.90
C ASN A 146 -5.25 6.08 -7.38
N ARG A 147 -6.40 6.25 -8.02
CA ARG A 147 -7.53 6.96 -7.43
C ARG A 147 -8.18 6.05 -6.39
N VAL A 148 -8.55 6.61 -5.23
CA VAL A 148 -9.11 5.87 -4.09
C VAL A 148 -10.40 6.54 -3.61
N GLU A 149 -11.42 5.74 -3.36
CA GLU A 149 -12.66 6.16 -2.69
C GLU A 149 -12.81 5.40 -1.34
N ARG A 150 -12.99 6.15 -0.26
CA ARG A 150 -13.14 5.62 1.10
C ARG A 150 -14.62 5.52 1.46
N ILE A 151 -15.06 4.35 1.88
CA ILE A 151 -16.45 4.06 2.29
C ILE A 151 -16.40 3.48 3.70
N ASN A 152 -16.54 4.35 4.67
CA ASN A 152 -16.30 4.00 6.07
C ASN A 152 -17.59 3.64 6.82
N ASP A 153 -17.45 2.75 7.82
CA ASP A 153 -18.46 2.41 8.81
C ASP A 153 -19.77 1.86 8.19
N VAL A 154 -19.63 0.88 7.29
CA VAL A 154 -20.74 0.22 6.61
C VAL A 154 -20.88 -1.26 6.98
N GLY A 155 -20.58 -1.60 8.24
CA GLY A 155 -20.64 -2.96 8.76
C GLY A 155 -22.00 -3.61 8.64
N VAL A 156 -22.00 -4.94 8.63
CA VAL A 156 -23.19 -5.78 8.38
C VAL A 156 -24.30 -5.63 9.44
N ALA A 157 -23.98 -5.17 10.65
CA ALA A 157 -24.97 -4.86 11.67
C ALA A 157 -25.92 -3.72 11.27
N GLY A 158 -25.56 -2.95 10.24
CA GLY A 158 -26.39 -1.89 9.66
C GLY A 158 -26.32 -1.92 8.14
N LEU A 159 -26.79 -3.00 7.51
CA LEU A 159 -26.73 -3.21 6.06
C LEU A 159 -27.25 -2.05 5.22
N HIS A 160 -28.21 -1.29 5.71
CA HIS A 160 -28.75 -0.10 5.03
C HIS A 160 -27.65 0.93 4.74
N ARG A 161 -26.60 1.04 5.56
CA ARG A 161 -25.46 1.94 5.34
C ARG A 161 -24.62 1.48 4.14
N LEU A 162 -24.37 0.18 4.03
CA LEU A 162 -23.69 -0.43 2.88
C LEU A 162 -24.51 -0.24 1.60
N LEU A 163 -25.82 -0.57 1.66
CA LEU A 163 -26.70 -0.47 0.50
C LEU A 163 -26.82 0.96 -0.04
N ALA A 164 -26.77 1.97 0.83
CA ALA A 164 -26.77 3.38 0.44
C ALA A 164 -25.49 3.79 -0.34
N ARG A 165 -24.41 3.01 -0.29
CA ARG A 165 -23.14 3.25 -1.00
C ARG A 165 -22.87 2.27 -2.13
N LEU A 166 -23.80 1.34 -2.38
CA LEU A 166 -23.58 0.20 -3.28
C LEU A 166 -23.23 0.61 -4.70
N GLU A 167 -23.90 1.62 -5.24
CA GLU A 167 -23.61 2.10 -6.61
C GLU A 167 -22.17 2.59 -6.76
N LEU A 168 -21.67 3.37 -5.81
CA LEU A 168 -20.27 3.81 -5.81
C LEU A 168 -19.30 2.62 -5.73
N ILE A 169 -19.62 1.60 -4.90
CA ILE A 169 -18.79 0.41 -4.79
C ILE A 169 -18.75 -0.38 -6.11
N ARG A 170 -19.85 -0.46 -6.83
CA ARG A 170 -19.97 -1.16 -8.13
C ARG A 170 -19.15 -0.50 -9.24
N GLU A 171 -18.92 0.80 -9.18
CA GLU A 171 -18.12 1.54 -10.14
C GLU A 171 -16.61 1.29 -9.99
N ALA A 172 -16.16 0.81 -8.84
CA ALA A 172 -14.75 0.55 -8.57
C ALA A 172 -14.18 -0.53 -9.51
N ARG A 173 -12.90 -0.45 -9.82
CA ARG A 173 -12.17 -1.48 -10.57
C ARG A 173 -11.80 -2.67 -9.69
N ALA A 174 -11.49 -2.39 -8.42
CA ALA A 174 -11.24 -3.37 -7.37
C ALA A 174 -11.79 -2.84 -6.04
N VAL A 175 -12.18 -3.73 -5.14
CA VAL A 175 -12.73 -3.37 -3.83
C VAL A 175 -11.86 -3.99 -2.75
N ILE A 176 -11.35 -3.18 -1.83
CA ILE A 176 -10.70 -3.63 -0.60
C ILE A 176 -11.75 -3.57 0.51
N VAL A 177 -11.99 -4.69 1.20
CA VAL A 177 -12.93 -4.76 2.31
C VAL A 177 -12.17 -5.07 3.59
N VAL A 178 -12.20 -4.13 4.54
CA VAL A 178 -11.47 -4.21 5.80
C VAL A 178 -12.47 -4.44 6.94
N ALA A 179 -12.37 -5.57 7.61
CA ALA A 179 -13.32 -5.96 8.64
C ALA A 179 -12.68 -6.85 9.72
N GLY A 180 -12.97 -6.53 10.96
CA GLY A 180 -12.71 -7.38 12.13
C GLY A 180 -13.89 -8.28 12.49
N MET A 181 -14.02 -8.60 13.78
CA MET A 181 -15.04 -9.49 14.33
C MET A 181 -15.06 -10.85 13.61
N GLU A 182 -16.13 -11.15 12.86
CA GLU A 182 -16.31 -12.38 12.09
C GLU A 182 -16.00 -12.21 10.59
N GLY A 183 -15.68 -10.98 10.14
CA GLY A 183 -15.31 -10.72 8.76
C GLY A 183 -16.43 -10.79 7.72
N ALA A 184 -17.70 -10.82 8.13
CA ALA A 184 -18.85 -11.06 7.25
C ALA A 184 -19.03 -10.02 6.13
N LEU A 185 -18.56 -8.79 6.34
CA LEU A 185 -18.70 -7.71 5.35
C LEU A 185 -18.10 -8.09 4.00
N ALA A 186 -16.96 -8.80 3.97
CA ALA A 186 -16.31 -9.23 2.75
C ALA A 186 -17.21 -10.13 1.88
N SER A 187 -17.88 -11.09 2.49
CA SER A 187 -18.82 -11.98 1.80
C SER A 187 -20.04 -11.24 1.27
N VAL A 188 -20.59 -10.31 2.07
CA VAL A 188 -21.76 -9.50 1.67
C VAL A 188 -21.42 -8.60 0.50
N VAL A 189 -20.31 -7.88 0.55
CA VAL A 189 -19.87 -7.01 -0.55
C VAL A 189 -19.60 -7.83 -1.82
N ALA A 190 -18.91 -8.95 -1.71
CA ALA A 190 -18.61 -9.81 -2.85
C ALA A 190 -19.87 -10.38 -3.52
N GLY A 191 -20.94 -10.65 -2.75
CA GLY A 191 -22.23 -11.06 -3.28
C GLY A 191 -23.00 -9.93 -4.01
N LEU A 192 -22.61 -8.68 -3.84
CA LEU A 192 -23.32 -7.50 -4.38
C LEU A 192 -22.57 -6.82 -5.55
N VAL A 193 -21.33 -7.21 -5.85
CA VAL A 193 -20.50 -6.56 -6.88
C VAL A 193 -19.94 -7.57 -7.88
N ALA A 194 -19.74 -7.16 -9.12
CA ALA A 194 -19.06 -7.93 -10.16
C ALA A 194 -17.60 -7.47 -10.31
N ARG A 195 -16.89 -7.31 -9.19
CA ARG A 195 -15.53 -6.79 -9.12
C ARG A 195 -14.67 -7.68 -8.21
N PRO A 196 -13.35 -7.79 -8.44
CA PRO A 196 -12.47 -8.47 -7.49
C PRO A 196 -12.56 -7.81 -6.11
N VAL A 197 -12.77 -8.62 -5.07
CA VAL A 197 -12.80 -8.20 -3.67
C VAL A 197 -11.55 -8.71 -2.97
N ILE A 198 -10.77 -7.78 -2.43
CA ILE A 198 -9.60 -8.08 -1.60
C ILE A 198 -10.04 -7.90 -0.14
N ALA A 199 -10.20 -9.00 0.57
CA ALA A 199 -10.63 -9.03 1.95
C ALA A 199 -9.43 -8.91 2.89
N VAL A 200 -9.49 -7.96 3.81
CA VAL A 200 -8.48 -7.69 4.83
C VAL A 200 -9.11 -7.97 6.20
N PRO A 201 -8.82 -9.13 6.80
CA PRO A 201 -9.22 -9.36 8.18
C PRO A 201 -8.43 -8.41 9.08
N THR A 202 -9.07 -7.87 10.12
CA THR A 202 -8.38 -7.06 11.13
C THR A 202 -8.35 -7.77 12.48
N SER A 203 -7.36 -7.42 13.31
CA SER A 203 -7.28 -7.91 14.69
C SER A 203 -8.35 -7.32 15.61
N VAL A 204 -9.18 -6.41 15.09
CA VAL A 204 -10.28 -5.77 15.81
C VAL A 204 -11.34 -6.79 16.20
N GLY A 205 -11.59 -6.91 17.50
CA GLY A 205 -12.56 -7.84 18.04
C GLY A 205 -12.29 -8.20 19.49
N TYR A 206 -13.07 -9.11 20.02
CA TYR A 206 -12.95 -9.60 21.39
C TYR A 206 -13.36 -11.08 21.47
N GLY A 207 -13.07 -11.73 22.62
CA GLY A 207 -13.48 -13.12 22.87
C GLY A 207 -12.95 -14.10 21.81
N ALA A 208 -13.84 -14.77 21.11
CA ALA A 208 -13.53 -15.77 20.09
C ALA A 208 -12.98 -15.19 18.77
N ASN A 209 -12.69 -13.91 18.70
CA ASN A 209 -12.03 -13.30 17.55
C ASN A 209 -10.57 -13.75 17.41
N PHE A 210 -9.86 -14.10 18.51
CA PHE A 210 -8.47 -14.53 18.53
C PHE A 210 -7.55 -13.63 17.69
N ASN A 211 -7.58 -12.31 17.93
CA ASN A 211 -6.78 -11.30 17.23
C ASN A 211 -6.92 -11.37 15.70
N GLY A 212 -8.15 -11.52 15.22
CA GLY A 212 -8.46 -11.50 13.79
C GLY A 212 -8.52 -12.88 13.11
N LEU A 213 -8.21 -13.97 13.84
CA LEU A 213 -8.26 -15.32 13.26
C LEU A 213 -9.70 -15.68 12.82
N SER A 214 -10.72 -15.30 13.60
CA SER A 214 -12.12 -15.50 13.24
C SER A 214 -12.46 -14.81 11.92
N ALA A 215 -12.07 -13.54 11.76
CA ALA A 215 -12.27 -12.79 10.52
C ALA A 215 -11.53 -13.45 9.34
N LEU A 216 -10.28 -13.85 9.54
CA LEU A 216 -9.48 -14.52 8.52
C LEU A 216 -10.15 -15.80 8.03
N LEU A 217 -10.55 -16.69 8.96
CA LEU A 217 -11.21 -17.95 8.61
C LEU A 217 -12.58 -17.72 7.96
N GLY A 218 -13.35 -16.74 8.45
CA GLY A 218 -14.63 -16.35 7.85
C GLY A 218 -14.48 -15.87 6.41
N MET A 219 -13.47 -15.05 6.13
CA MET A 219 -13.17 -14.56 4.79
C MET A 219 -12.66 -15.67 3.87
N LEU A 220 -11.76 -16.56 4.35
CA LEU A 220 -11.25 -17.70 3.58
C LEU A 220 -12.31 -18.72 3.21
N THR A 221 -13.34 -18.85 4.04
CA THR A 221 -14.47 -19.78 3.82
C THR A 221 -15.68 -19.10 3.19
N SER A 222 -15.54 -17.88 2.67
CA SER A 222 -16.61 -17.17 1.98
C SER A 222 -17.16 -17.99 0.82
N CYS A 223 -18.48 -18.13 0.73
CA CYS A 223 -19.15 -18.76 -0.41
C CYS A 223 -19.30 -17.81 -1.62
N ALA A 224 -19.03 -16.51 -1.44
CA ALA A 224 -19.06 -15.54 -2.53
C ALA A 224 -17.82 -15.70 -3.41
N GLY A 225 -18.00 -15.84 -4.72
CA GLY A 225 -16.89 -15.90 -5.67
C GLY A 225 -16.19 -14.56 -5.81
N GLY A 226 -14.88 -14.60 -6.18
CA GLY A 226 -14.11 -13.39 -6.45
C GLY A 226 -13.49 -12.71 -5.21
N VAL A 227 -13.46 -13.40 -4.06
CA VAL A 227 -12.79 -12.95 -2.84
C VAL A 227 -11.37 -13.50 -2.77
N GLY A 228 -10.38 -12.61 -2.72
CA GLY A 228 -9.01 -12.93 -2.35
C GLY A 228 -8.70 -12.38 -0.97
N VAL A 229 -8.12 -13.19 -0.08
CA VAL A 229 -7.85 -12.79 1.31
C VAL A 229 -6.35 -12.52 1.49
N VAL A 230 -6.03 -11.40 2.13
CA VAL A 230 -4.67 -11.09 2.58
C VAL A 230 -4.49 -11.41 4.07
N ASN A 231 -3.30 -11.25 4.61
CA ASN A 231 -3.05 -11.51 6.02
C ASN A 231 -3.79 -10.51 6.93
N ILE A 232 -3.90 -10.86 8.22
CA ILE A 232 -4.49 -9.99 9.26
C ILE A 232 -3.74 -8.64 9.31
N ASP A 233 -4.49 -7.55 9.40
CA ASP A 233 -4.00 -6.15 9.46
C ASP A 233 -3.10 -5.75 8.28
N ASN A 234 -3.17 -6.43 7.14
CA ASN A 234 -2.30 -6.19 6.00
C ASN A 234 -2.96 -5.27 4.95
N GLY A 235 -3.18 -4.01 5.30
CA GLY A 235 -3.67 -2.99 4.39
C GLY A 235 -2.74 -2.75 3.21
N PHE A 236 -1.43 -2.75 3.46
CA PHE A 236 -0.40 -2.64 2.44
C PHE A 236 -0.50 -3.73 1.37
N GLY A 237 -0.59 -5.00 1.79
CA GLY A 237 -0.69 -6.13 0.85
C GLY A 237 -1.95 -6.06 -0.01
N ALA A 238 -3.08 -5.63 0.58
CA ALA A 238 -4.32 -5.42 -0.16
C ALA A 238 -4.19 -4.32 -1.19
N ALA A 239 -3.56 -3.19 -0.84
CA ALA A 239 -3.32 -2.09 -1.76
C ALA A 239 -2.39 -2.49 -2.92
N CYS A 240 -1.35 -3.29 -2.66
CA CYS A 240 -0.48 -3.83 -3.70
C CYS A 240 -1.29 -4.66 -4.71
N LEU A 241 -2.13 -5.59 -4.22
CA LEU A 241 -2.94 -6.44 -5.09
C LEU A 241 -3.98 -5.64 -5.87
N ALA A 242 -4.69 -4.71 -5.20
CA ALA A 242 -5.67 -3.84 -5.84
C ALA A 242 -5.02 -2.94 -6.90
N SER A 243 -3.81 -2.44 -6.65
CA SER A 243 -3.06 -1.62 -7.61
C SER A 243 -2.71 -2.40 -8.88
N LEU A 244 -2.28 -3.66 -8.75
CA LEU A 244 -2.02 -4.53 -9.91
C LEU A 244 -3.27 -4.79 -10.77
N ILE A 245 -4.47 -4.77 -10.14
CA ILE A 245 -5.76 -4.92 -10.84
C ILE A 245 -6.20 -3.61 -11.49
N ASN A 246 -5.95 -2.48 -10.84
CA ASN A 246 -6.46 -1.17 -11.25
C ASN A 246 -5.54 -0.44 -12.25
N GLN A 247 -4.25 -0.74 -12.25
CA GLN A 247 -3.30 -0.24 -13.24
C GLN A 247 -3.38 -1.07 -14.52
N PRO A 248 -3.21 -0.46 -15.70
CA PRO A 248 -3.22 -1.15 -16.99
C PRO A 248 -2.00 -2.04 -17.21
#